data_2b5a4e13aacfbe965b89d7b66a3c18fb
#
_entry.id   2b5a4e13aacfbe965b89d7b66a3c18fb
#
_cell.length_a   1.000
_cell.length_b   1.000
_cell.length_c   1.000
_cell.angle_alpha   90.00
_cell.angle_beta   90.00
_cell.angle_gamma   90.00
#
_symmetry.space_group_name_H-M   'P 1'
#
loop_
_entity.id
_entity.type
_entity.pdbx_description
1 polymer ?
#
loop_
_entity_poly.entity_id
_entity_poly.type
_entity_poly.pdbx_seq_one_letter_code
_entity_poly.pdbx_strand_id
1 'polypeptide(L)'
;MAGCGLNYIHIEVDGKEIPLLDGSAIQWVRDFEKVGIKKAPKPDNFFQELNKSIIFNKEYSVIAANPSEKTSIISTINFDYKVIGNQTFVIDLNPKNFVEMIAPARTFGFKDQFQELSELGLIKGGSLDNALVCDGDEWVNPPLRFDNEPIRHKI
;
A
#
# COMPACT_ATOMS: atom_id res chain seq x y z
N MET A 1 -3.11 2.41 8.79
CA MET A 1 -3.98 3.20 9.69
C MET A 1 -5.16 3.80 8.94
N ALA A 2 -4.95 4.66 7.96
CA ALA A 2 -6.05 5.28 7.19
C ALA A 2 -7.04 4.25 6.61
N GLY A 3 -6.55 3.16 6.02
CA GLY A 3 -7.39 2.10 5.48
C GLY A 3 -8.27 1.38 6.51
N CYS A 4 -7.85 1.36 7.78
CA CYS A 4 -8.65 0.84 8.89
C CYS A 4 -9.58 1.90 9.52
N GLY A 5 -9.60 3.13 9.01
CA GLY A 5 -10.36 4.23 9.59
C GLY A 5 -9.82 4.73 10.93
N LEU A 6 -8.53 4.49 11.22
CA LEU A 6 -7.88 4.96 12.45
C LEU A 6 -7.41 6.40 12.27
N ASN A 7 -8.08 7.33 12.95
CA ASN A 7 -7.88 8.77 12.82
C ASN A 7 -7.15 9.38 14.02
N TYR A 8 -7.28 8.78 15.21
CA TYR A 8 -6.68 9.23 16.44
C TYR A 8 -5.78 8.14 16.99
N ILE A 9 -4.51 8.24 16.69
CA ILE A 9 -3.51 7.26 17.11
C ILE A 9 -2.22 8.00 17.45
N HIS A 10 -1.60 7.61 18.55
CA HIS A 10 -0.26 8.04 18.91
C HIS A 10 0.71 6.93 18.53
N ILE A 11 1.78 7.29 17.80
CA ILE A 11 2.79 6.35 17.34
C ILE A 11 4.14 6.83 17.84
N GLU A 12 4.81 6.00 18.63
CA GLU A 12 6.17 6.21 19.08
C GLU A 12 7.09 5.25 18.34
N VAL A 13 8.16 5.76 17.75
CA VAL A 13 9.15 4.97 17.02
C VAL A 13 10.52 5.30 17.57
N ASP A 14 11.21 4.29 18.08
CA ASP A 14 12.61 4.41 18.52
C ASP A 14 13.54 3.98 17.39
N GLY A 15 13.59 4.79 16.35
CA GLY A 15 14.39 4.50 15.15
C GLY A 15 14.00 5.37 13.97
N LYS A 16 14.67 5.16 12.84
CA LYS A 16 14.43 5.93 11.62
C LYS A 16 13.30 5.34 10.75
N GLU A 17 12.97 4.09 10.97
CA GLU A 17 12.02 3.34 10.13
C GLU A 17 11.04 2.55 11.01
N ILE A 18 9.81 2.41 10.53
CA ILE A 18 8.82 1.53 11.13
C ILE A 18 9.14 0.08 10.73
N PRO A 19 8.91 -0.93 11.58
CA PRO A 19 9.12 -2.33 11.22
C PRO A 19 8.36 -2.72 9.96
N LEU A 20 9.07 -3.28 8.99
CA LEU A 20 8.51 -3.72 7.71
C LEU A 20 7.60 -4.95 7.86
N LEU A 21 7.84 -5.77 8.88
CA LEU A 21 7.18 -7.05 9.15
C LEU A 21 7.31 -7.98 7.93
N ASP A 22 6.19 -8.47 7.41
CA ASP A 22 6.15 -9.33 6.21
C ASP A 22 6.01 -8.54 4.90
N GLY A 23 6.18 -7.22 4.96
CA GLY A 23 6.04 -6.31 3.81
C GLY A 23 4.60 -5.94 3.46
N SER A 24 3.63 -6.39 4.24
CA SER A 24 2.21 -6.08 4.08
C SER A 24 1.66 -5.34 5.30
N ALA A 25 0.45 -4.80 5.19
CA ALA A 25 -0.23 -4.15 6.30
C ALA A 25 -1.03 -5.11 7.20
N ILE A 26 -1.16 -6.39 6.82
CA ILE A 26 -2.11 -7.30 7.47
C ILE A 26 -1.77 -7.62 8.93
N GLN A 27 -0.47 -7.69 9.28
CA GLN A 27 -0.06 -7.95 10.65
C GLN A 27 -0.41 -6.76 11.56
N TRP A 28 -0.19 -5.54 11.10
CA TRP A 28 -0.61 -4.33 11.79
C TRP A 28 -2.12 -4.28 12.00
N VAL A 29 -2.90 -4.66 10.99
CA VAL A 29 -4.37 -4.74 11.09
C VAL A 29 -4.78 -5.72 12.18
N ARG A 30 -4.20 -6.93 12.19
CA ARG A 30 -4.49 -7.96 13.21
C ARG A 30 -4.17 -7.49 14.62
N ASP A 31 -3.07 -6.76 14.78
CA ASP A 31 -2.69 -6.22 16.10
C ASP A 31 -3.66 -5.12 16.54
N PHE A 32 -4.10 -4.25 15.64
CA PHE A 32 -5.14 -3.25 15.94
C PHE A 32 -6.47 -3.91 16.33
N GLU A 33 -6.89 -4.93 15.62
CA GLU A 33 -8.11 -5.70 15.95
C GLU A 33 -7.99 -6.40 17.29
N LYS A 34 -6.84 -6.99 17.59
CA LYS A 34 -6.59 -7.71 18.85
C LYS A 34 -6.66 -6.79 20.07
N VAL A 35 -6.12 -5.58 19.97
CA VAL A 35 -6.19 -4.63 21.11
C VAL A 35 -7.50 -3.85 21.16
N GLY A 36 -8.27 -3.91 20.09
CA GLY A 36 -9.57 -3.26 19.96
C GLY A 36 -9.49 -1.80 19.54
N ILE A 37 -10.46 -1.38 18.73
CA ILE A 37 -10.59 -0.02 18.21
C ILE A 37 -11.78 0.63 18.89
N LYS A 38 -11.58 1.78 19.55
CA LYS A 38 -12.65 2.57 20.14
C LYS A 38 -13.16 3.61 19.16
N LYS A 39 -14.48 3.77 19.09
CA LYS A 39 -15.08 4.89 18.34
C LYS A 39 -14.85 6.18 19.13
N ALA A 40 -14.25 7.17 18.47
CA ALA A 40 -14.15 8.53 18.98
C ALA A 40 -15.31 9.38 18.41
N PRO A 41 -15.76 10.43 19.11
CA PRO A 41 -16.66 11.43 18.52
C PRO A 41 -15.99 12.01 17.26
N LYS A 42 -16.73 12.09 16.16
CA LYS A 42 -16.26 12.82 14.98
C LYS A 42 -16.29 14.32 15.28
N PRO A 43 -15.18 15.04 15.17
CA PRO A 43 -15.24 16.48 15.18
C PRO A 43 -15.98 16.97 13.93
N ASP A 44 -16.75 18.02 14.07
CA ASP A 44 -17.34 18.72 12.94
C ASP A 44 -16.19 19.14 12.00
N ASN A 45 -16.34 18.87 10.70
CA ASN A 45 -15.34 19.17 9.66
C ASN A 45 -14.06 18.31 9.67
N PHE A 46 -14.10 17.07 10.14
CA PHE A 46 -12.96 16.16 10.10
C PHE A 46 -12.50 15.81 8.68
N PHE A 47 -13.40 15.77 7.72
CA PHE A 47 -13.08 15.54 6.31
C PHE A 47 -13.37 16.80 5.49
N GLN A 48 -12.42 17.13 4.61
CA GLN A 48 -12.70 18.11 3.56
C GLN A 48 -13.34 17.37 2.38
N GLU A 49 -14.50 17.81 2.00
CA GLU A 49 -15.18 17.30 0.80
C GLU A 49 -14.57 17.95 -0.45
N LEU A 50 -14.32 17.11 -1.44
CA LEU A 50 -13.88 17.59 -2.74
C LEU A 50 -15.09 18.10 -3.52
N ASN A 51 -15.12 19.38 -3.86
CA ASN A 51 -16.23 20.02 -4.57
C ASN A 51 -15.98 20.22 -6.07
N LYS A 52 -14.78 19.92 -6.55
CA LYS A 52 -14.38 19.99 -7.96
C LYS A 52 -13.31 18.96 -8.27
N SER A 53 -13.24 18.54 -9.52
CA SER A 53 -12.17 17.64 -9.99
C SER A 53 -10.80 18.31 -9.90
N ILE A 54 -9.81 17.53 -9.47
CA ILE A 54 -8.41 17.93 -9.40
C ILE A 54 -7.61 16.90 -10.17
N ILE A 55 -6.69 17.35 -11.00
CA ILE A 55 -5.76 16.49 -11.75
C ILE A 55 -4.34 16.96 -11.47
N PHE A 56 -3.49 16.04 -11.12
CA PHE A 56 -2.06 16.25 -10.92
C PHE A 56 -1.26 15.32 -11.83
N ASN A 57 -0.35 15.88 -12.61
CA ASN A 57 0.53 15.14 -13.50
C ASN A 57 1.97 15.36 -13.06
N LYS A 58 2.73 14.29 -12.97
CA LYS A 58 4.18 14.37 -12.75
C LYS A 58 4.85 13.24 -13.53
N GLU A 59 5.71 13.61 -14.49
CA GLU A 59 6.43 12.65 -15.34
C GLU A 59 5.49 11.60 -15.96
N TYR A 60 5.63 10.35 -15.55
CA TYR A 60 4.82 9.21 -16.02
C TYR A 60 3.64 8.88 -15.10
N SER A 61 3.31 9.78 -14.17
CA SER A 61 2.25 9.54 -13.19
C SER A 61 1.14 10.57 -13.30
N VAL A 62 -0.10 10.11 -13.21
CA VAL A 62 -1.30 10.94 -13.20
C VAL A 62 -2.13 10.56 -11.99
N ILE A 63 -2.57 11.55 -11.23
CA ILE A 63 -3.56 11.38 -10.18
C ILE A 63 -4.73 12.31 -10.49
N ALA A 64 -5.93 11.74 -10.56
CA ALA A 64 -7.17 12.49 -10.69
C ALA A 64 -8.08 12.19 -9.49
N ALA A 65 -8.63 13.23 -8.89
CA ALA A 65 -9.63 13.11 -7.84
C ALA A 65 -10.92 13.82 -8.27
N ASN A 66 -12.02 13.14 -8.16
CA ASN A 66 -13.35 13.64 -8.53
C ASN A 66 -14.28 13.61 -7.32
N PRO A 67 -15.23 14.56 -7.21
CA PRO A 67 -16.29 14.49 -6.22
C PRO A 67 -17.05 13.17 -6.32
N SER A 68 -17.33 12.53 -5.20
CA SER A 68 -18.06 11.26 -5.15
C SER A 68 -18.69 11.08 -3.77
N GLU A 69 -19.80 10.37 -3.69
CA GLU A 69 -20.44 9.98 -2.43
C GLU A 69 -19.67 8.88 -1.69
N LYS A 70 -18.80 8.17 -2.41
CA LYS A 70 -17.99 7.08 -1.87
C LYS A 70 -16.50 7.32 -2.18
N THR A 71 -15.63 6.81 -1.34
CA THR A 71 -14.22 6.73 -1.67
C THR A 71 -13.98 5.50 -2.53
N SER A 72 -13.82 5.70 -3.82
CA SER A 72 -13.43 4.65 -4.77
C SER A 72 -12.07 4.96 -5.36
N ILE A 73 -11.23 3.95 -5.50
CA ILE A 73 -9.91 4.06 -6.09
C ILE A 73 -9.85 3.21 -7.35
N ILE A 74 -9.45 3.83 -8.45
CA ILE A 74 -9.06 3.15 -9.70
C ILE A 74 -7.57 3.38 -9.84
N SER A 75 -6.79 2.34 -9.79
CA SER A 75 -5.34 2.41 -9.93
C SER A 75 -4.87 1.55 -11.07
N THR A 76 -3.88 2.06 -11.82
CA THR A 76 -3.20 1.34 -12.89
C THR A 76 -1.71 1.51 -12.72
N ILE A 77 -0.99 0.41 -12.85
CA ILE A 77 0.47 0.38 -12.96
C ILE A 77 0.88 -0.24 -14.28
N ASN A 78 2.01 0.20 -14.81
CA ASN A 78 2.63 -0.40 -15.99
C ASN A 78 4.13 -0.50 -15.76
N PHE A 79 4.65 -1.71 -15.75
CA PHE A 79 6.06 -2.02 -15.58
C PHE A 79 6.57 -2.83 -16.78
N ASP A 80 7.81 -2.59 -17.17
CA ASP A 80 8.46 -3.34 -18.27
C ASP A 80 8.80 -4.79 -17.90
N TYR A 81 8.71 -5.15 -16.61
CA TYR A 81 8.84 -6.52 -16.12
C TYR A 81 7.57 -7.30 -16.37
N LYS A 82 7.62 -8.35 -17.20
CA LYS A 82 6.44 -9.11 -17.68
C LYS A 82 5.61 -9.72 -16.56
N VAL A 83 6.25 -10.16 -15.46
CA VAL A 83 5.54 -10.73 -14.31
C VAL A 83 4.65 -9.72 -13.59
N ILE A 84 4.89 -8.42 -13.80
CA ILE A 84 4.06 -7.32 -13.29
C ILE A 84 3.19 -6.79 -14.42
N GLY A 85 3.81 -6.35 -15.51
CA GLY A 85 3.16 -5.82 -16.70
C GLY A 85 2.21 -4.66 -16.41
N ASN A 86 1.10 -4.66 -17.14
CA ASN A 86 0.02 -3.70 -16.95
C ASN A 86 -1.06 -4.32 -16.05
N GLN A 87 -1.33 -3.66 -14.94
CA GLN A 87 -2.37 -4.10 -14.00
C GLN A 87 -3.28 -2.93 -13.66
N THR A 88 -4.58 -3.19 -13.63
CA THR A 88 -5.58 -2.24 -13.13
C THR A 88 -6.40 -2.90 -12.01
N PHE A 89 -6.65 -2.14 -10.97
CA PHE A 89 -7.49 -2.58 -9.86
C PHE A 89 -8.44 -1.47 -9.43
N VAL A 90 -9.68 -1.86 -9.14
CA VAL A 90 -10.76 -0.96 -8.72
C VAL A 90 -11.28 -1.43 -7.37
N ILE A 91 -11.46 -0.51 -6.44
CA ILE A 91 -11.95 -0.81 -5.10
C ILE A 91 -12.80 0.34 -4.56
N ASP A 92 -13.95 0.03 -3.96
CA ASP A 92 -14.63 0.93 -3.02
C ASP A 92 -13.91 0.83 -1.68
N LEU A 93 -13.17 1.88 -1.31
CA LEU A 93 -12.33 1.86 -0.12
C LEU A 93 -13.18 2.09 1.14
N ASN A 94 -13.19 1.07 1.97
CA ASN A 94 -13.72 1.09 3.33
C ASN A 94 -12.89 0.14 4.20
N PRO A 95 -12.99 0.18 5.54
CA PRO A 95 -12.16 -0.65 6.40
C PRO A 95 -12.22 -2.14 6.09
N LYS A 96 -13.39 -2.68 5.79
CA LYS A 96 -13.55 -4.10 5.45
C LYS A 96 -12.80 -4.45 4.16
N ASN A 97 -13.06 -3.72 3.08
CA ASN A 97 -12.41 -3.97 1.79
C ASN A 97 -10.89 -3.75 1.86
N PHE A 98 -10.44 -2.75 2.65
CA PHE A 98 -9.02 -2.58 2.90
C PHE A 98 -8.39 -3.82 3.54
N VAL A 99 -8.97 -4.33 4.61
CA VAL A 99 -8.46 -5.50 5.33
C VAL A 99 -8.42 -6.74 4.45
N GLU A 100 -9.47 -6.97 3.67
CA GLU A 100 -9.62 -8.19 2.87
C GLU A 100 -8.81 -8.13 1.55
N MET A 101 -8.71 -6.95 0.93
CA MET A 101 -8.25 -6.83 -0.46
C MET A 101 -6.93 -6.08 -0.63
N ILE A 102 -6.53 -5.24 0.33
CA ILE A 102 -5.34 -4.39 0.25
C ILE A 102 -4.31 -4.78 1.29
N ALA A 103 -4.71 -4.87 2.56
CA ALA A 103 -3.79 -5.09 3.67
C ALA A 103 -2.90 -6.32 3.52
N PRO A 104 -3.33 -7.45 2.90
CA PRO A 104 -2.46 -8.60 2.70
C PRO A 104 -1.40 -8.44 1.61
N ALA A 105 -1.53 -7.44 0.73
CA ALA A 105 -0.62 -7.26 -0.41
C ALA A 105 0.76 -6.79 0.07
N ARG A 106 1.80 -7.56 -0.26
CA ARG A 106 3.18 -7.29 0.12
C ARG A 106 3.81 -6.24 -0.78
N THR A 107 4.76 -5.50 -0.24
CA THR A 107 5.67 -4.67 -1.03
C THR A 107 6.48 -5.52 -2.00
N PHE A 108 6.96 -4.89 -3.07
CA PHE A 108 7.77 -5.57 -4.06
C PHE A 108 8.96 -4.70 -4.48
N GLY A 109 9.97 -5.35 -5.00
CA GLY A 109 11.17 -4.71 -5.52
C GLY A 109 11.81 -5.53 -6.63
N PHE A 110 12.86 -4.97 -7.22
CA PHE A 110 13.56 -5.54 -8.36
C PHE A 110 14.96 -5.95 -7.92
N LYS A 111 15.37 -7.17 -8.26
CA LYS A 111 16.65 -7.74 -7.84
C LYS A 111 17.85 -6.92 -8.32
N ASP A 112 17.78 -6.38 -9.51
CA ASP A 112 18.81 -5.53 -10.11
C ASP A 112 19.02 -4.20 -9.34
N GLN A 113 17.98 -3.71 -8.64
CA GLN A 113 18.05 -2.49 -7.83
C GLN A 113 18.48 -2.73 -6.38
N PHE A 114 18.44 -3.97 -5.90
CA PHE A 114 18.75 -4.27 -4.49
C PHE A 114 20.17 -3.90 -4.11
N GLN A 115 21.13 -4.17 -4.99
CA GLN A 115 22.54 -3.88 -4.69
C GLN A 115 22.76 -2.38 -4.57
N GLU A 116 22.25 -1.59 -5.53
CA GLU A 116 22.34 -0.13 -5.53
C GLU A 116 21.68 0.49 -4.28
N LEU A 117 20.45 0.06 -3.95
CA LEU A 117 19.73 0.55 -2.79
C LEU A 117 20.44 0.17 -1.47
N SER A 118 21.04 -1.03 -1.41
CA SER A 118 21.81 -1.47 -0.24
C SER A 118 23.06 -0.63 -0.05
N GLU A 119 23.79 -0.33 -1.12
CA GLU A 119 24.99 0.53 -1.09
C GLU A 119 24.64 1.97 -0.63
N LEU A 120 23.45 2.45 -0.98
CA LEU A 120 22.92 3.72 -0.48
C LEU A 120 22.44 3.68 0.98
N GLY A 121 22.56 2.52 1.64
CA GLY A 121 22.13 2.33 3.03
C GLY A 121 20.61 2.27 3.21
N LEU A 122 19.87 2.04 2.13
CA LEU A 122 18.43 1.80 2.10
C LEU A 122 18.13 0.31 2.22
N ILE A 123 16.85 -0.03 2.40
CA ILE A 123 16.36 -1.43 2.50
C ILE A 123 17.16 -2.33 3.45
N LYS A 124 17.66 -1.78 4.57
CA LYS A 124 18.49 -2.52 5.55
C LYS A 124 17.79 -3.75 6.14
N GLY A 125 16.47 -3.76 6.19
CA GLY A 125 15.62 -4.87 6.63
C GLY A 125 15.02 -5.69 5.50
N GLY A 126 15.35 -5.41 4.23
CA GLY A 126 14.78 -6.10 3.07
C GLY A 126 15.28 -7.55 2.96
N SER A 127 14.34 -8.48 2.81
CA SER A 127 14.60 -9.90 2.61
C SER A 127 13.51 -10.54 1.75
N LEU A 128 13.70 -11.78 1.32
CA LEU A 128 12.67 -12.55 0.62
C LEU A 128 11.45 -12.88 1.50
N ASP A 129 11.55 -12.67 2.82
CA ASP A 129 10.46 -12.90 3.75
C ASP A 129 9.51 -11.69 3.85
N ASN A 130 9.98 -10.50 3.45
CA ASN A 130 9.23 -9.26 3.64
C ASN A 130 9.08 -8.39 2.39
N ALA A 131 9.40 -8.91 1.23
CA ALA A 131 9.12 -8.28 -0.06
C ALA A 131 8.98 -9.33 -1.15
N LEU A 132 8.14 -9.09 -2.13
CA LEU A 132 8.17 -9.83 -3.38
C LEU A 132 9.34 -9.33 -4.22
N VAL A 133 10.17 -10.24 -4.71
CA VAL A 133 11.34 -9.89 -5.51
C VAL A 133 11.15 -10.37 -6.94
N CYS A 134 11.22 -9.43 -7.87
CA CYS A 134 11.20 -9.67 -9.30
C CYS A 134 12.65 -9.77 -9.83
N ASP A 135 12.95 -10.83 -10.57
CA ASP A 135 14.22 -11.05 -11.27
C ASP A 135 13.93 -11.26 -12.77
N GLY A 136 14.05 -10.21 -13.56
CA GLY A 136 13.66 -10.26 -14.96
C GLY A 136 12.15 -10.54 -15.11
N ASP A 137 11.82 -11.66 -15.72
CA ASP A 137 10.44 -12.05 -16.02
C ASP A 137 9.85 -13.06 -15.00
N GLU A 138 10.49 -13.27 -13.84
CA GLU A 138 10.08 -14.26 -12.85
C GLU A 138 10.04 -13.67 -11.43
N TRP A 139 9.19 -14.26 -10.57
CA TRP A 139 9.22 -13.99 -9.14
C TRP A 139 10.22 -14.92 -8.46
N VAL A 140 11.11 -14.36 -7.63
CA VAL A 140 12.11 -15.13 -6.88
C VAL A 140 11.45 -15.93 -5.74
N ASN A 141 10.41 -15.39 -5.15
CA ASN A 141 9.78 -15.93 -3.94
C ASN A 141 8.24 -16.07 -4.04
N PRO A 142 7.72 -16.81 -5.04
CA PRO A 142 6.31 -17.14 -5.11
C PRO A 142 5.89 -18.04 -3.92
N PRO A 143 4.59 -18.24 -3.65
CA PRO A 143 3.46 -17.69 -4.43
C PRO A 143 3.09 -16.27 -4.05
N LEU A 144 2.43 -15.57 -4.98
CA LEU A 144 1.75 -14.34 -4.70
C LEU A 144 0.49 -14.62 -3.88
N ARG A 145 0.09 -13.65 -3.04
CA ARG A 145 -1.18 -13.72 -2.28
C ARG A 145 -2.39 -13.37 -3.14
N PHE A 146 -2.16 -12.58 -4.19
CA PHE A 146 -3.13 -12.21 -5.22
C PHE A 146 -2.42 -12.21 -6.57
N ASP A 147 -3.08 -12.60 -7.65
CA ASP A 147 -2.49 -12.56 -9.00
C ASP A 147 -2.03 -11.15 -9.39
N ASN A 148 -2.68 -10.13 -8.83
CA ASN A 148 -2.38 -8.73 -9.02
C ASN A 148 -1.88 -8.06 -7.72
N GLU A 149 -1.07 -8.76 -6.93
CA GLU A 149 -0.54 -8.26 -5.65
C GLU A 149 0.22 -6.91 -5.79
N PRO A 150 1.04 -6.69 -6.85
CA PRO A 150 1.73 -5.42 -7.03
C PRO A 150 0.82 -4.19 -7.10
N ILE A 151 -0.26 -4.23 -7.87
CA ILE A 151 -1.16 -3.08 -7.95
C ILE A 151 -1.92 -2.84 -6.65
N ARG A 152 -2.30 -3.90 -5.92
CA ARG A 152 -2.96 -3.78 -4.62
C ARG A 152 -2.06 -3.10 -3.59
N HIS A 153 -0.78 -3.42 -3.60
CA HIS A 153 0.20 -2.77 -2.71
C HIS A 153 0.40 -1.29 -3.02
N LYS A 154 0.21 -0.86 -4.27
CA LYS A 154 0.37 0.54 -4.70
C LYS A 154 -0.83 1.44 -4.36
N ILE A 155 -1.96 0.88 -3.97
CA ILE A 155 -3.14 1.59 -3.45
C ILE A 155 -2.94 1.99 -1.99
#